data_3e230cc79cdcaf4559d61dc32d30fd38
#
_entry.id   3e230cc79cdcaf4559d61dc32d30fd38
#
_cell.length_a   1.000
_cell.length_b   1.000
_cell.length_c   1.000
_cell.angle_alpha   90.00
_cell.angle_beta   90.00
_cell.angle_gamma   90.00
#
_symmetry.space_group_name_H-M   'P 1'
#
loop_
_entity.id
_entity.type
_entity.pdbx_description
1 polymer ?
#
loop_
_entity_poly.entity_id
_entity_poly.type
_entity_poly.pdbx_seq_one_letter_code
_entity_poly.pdbx_strand_id
1 'polypeptide(L)'
;DAYGHGAVEVSRYVEKHRYADWLAVATVAEGQELVEAGITLPILKLSPADPWDMDAAITSGIRLTVVDFDTLEAVSKAAVRLGITAKIHIAVDSGMGRIGLRPECLAELTAAADRAKGVEVEGVFTHLPISDVPEGAEFTRREIDTFMTAVSLIETHRGPFPLVHLANSGAILGHDLGKTSMVRAGIVGYGYDPNPHADRADLHPALSWISHVTFVKTVSVGDTIGYGRTWTASETTKIATVPVGYADGLSRGLSNKGHVLIRGSVHPIVGRICMDQFMVDLGPDSNVTVGDEVVLIGTQEDETLTADDMAELVGTISYEITCAISKRVDRYWVGQ
;
A
#
# COMPACT_ATOMS: atom_id res chain seq x y z
N ASP A 1 5.10 0.03 -5.67
CA ASP A 1 5.21 1.51 -5.76
C ASP A 1 5.05 2.20 -4.38
N ALA A 2 5.36 1.47 -3.28
CA ALA A 2 5.33 1.99 -1.90
C ALA A 2 4.02 2.71 -1.57
N TYR A 3 2.88 2.07 -1.86
CA TYR A 3 1.53 2.64 -1.68
C TYR A 3 1.34 4.00 -2.39
N GLY A 4 1.93 4.16 -3.59
CA GLY A 4 1.85 5.38 -4.38
C GLY A 4 2.84 6.48 -3.97
N HIS A 5 3.66 6.22 -2.95
CA HIS A 5 4.64 7.19 -2.45
C HIS A 5 5.94 7.21 -3.23
N GLY A 6 6.18 6.26 -4.17
CA GLY A 6 7.42 6.16 -4.94
C GLY A 6 8.44 5.21 -4.29
N ALA A 7 8.57 4.00 -4.84
CA ALA A 7 9.30 2.90 -4.22
C ALA A 7 10.79 3.20 -4.00
N VAL A 8 11.45 3.78 -4.99
CA VAL A 8 12.91 4.02 -4.95
C VAL A 8 13.29 5.01 -3.85
N GLU A 9 12.61 6.17 -3.81
CA GLU A 9 12.97 7.22 -2.86
C GLU A 9 12.61 6.84 -1.42
N VAL A 10 11.43 6.20 -1.21
CA VAL A 10 11.07 5.65 0.10
C VAL A 10 12.13 4.64 0.55
N SER A 11 12.55 3.72 -0.32
CA SER A 11 13.54 2.70 0.02
C SER A 11 14.90 3.31 0.36
N ARG A 12 15.36 4.33 -0.40
CA ARG A 12 16.58 5.07 -0.11
C ARG A 12 16.52 5.75 1.26
N TYR A 13 15.40 6.40 1.55
CA TYR A 13 15.20 7.08 2.83
C TYR A 13 15.23 6.10 4.00
N VAL A 14 14.48 5.00 3.88
CA VAL A 14 14.42 3.95 4.89
C VAL A 14 15.77 3.28 5.12
N GLU A 15 16.53 2.99 4.07
CA GLU A 15 17.86 2.40 4.15
C GLU A 15 18.87 3.37 4.79
N LYS A 16 18.92 4.62 4.31
CA LYS A 16 19.80 5.68 4.83
C LYS A 16 19.65 5.89 6.34
N HIS A 17 18.41 5.89 6.80
CA HIS A 17 18.07 6.15 8.21
C HIS A 17 17.94 4.88 9.06
N ARG A 18 18.10 3.68 8.46
CA ARG A 18 17.97 2.38 9.13
C ARG A 18 16.61 2.19 9.83
N TYR A 19 15.53 2.60 9.15
CA TYR A 19 14.18 2.46 9.67
C TYR A 19 13.58 1.08 9.42
N ALA A 20 14.18 0.28 8.54
CA ALA A 20 13.85 -1.12 8.33
C ALA A 20 15.10 -1.92 7.94
N ASP A 21 15.06 -3.23 8.17
CA ASP A 21 16.11 -4.18 7.82
C ASP A 21 15.78 -4.92 6.52
N TRP A 22 14.54 -4.87 6.07
CA TRP A 22 14.00 -5.58 4.91
C TRP A 22 13.03 -4.71 4.13
N LEU A 23 12.95 -4.98 2.83
CA LEU A 23 11.90 -4.45 1.96
C LEU A 23 11.04 -5.61 1.43
N ALA A 24 9.78 -5.31 1.12
CA ALA A 24 8.88 -6.28 0.53
C ALA A 24 8.18 -5.69 -0.70
N VAL A 25 8.08 -6.50 -1.76
CA VAL A 25 7.50 -6.12 -3.05
C VAL A 25 6.42 -7.11 -3.48
N ALA A 26 5.54 -6.68 -4.37
CA ALA A 26 4.50 -7.51 -4.96
C ALA A 26 4.96 -8.19 -6.26
N THR A 27 5.82 -7.56 -7.05
CA THR A 27 6.29 -8.05 -8.35
C THR A 27 7.81 -8.15 -8.40
N VAL A 28 8.33 -8.98 -9.31
CA VAL A 28 9.78 -9.06 -9.55
C VAL A 28 10.30 -7.76 -10.14
N ALA A 29 9.52 -7.11 -11.01
CA ALA A 29 9.89 -5.84 -11.62
C ALA A 29 10.11 -4.73 -10.56
N GLU A 30 9.24 -4.64 -9.53
CA GLU A 30 9.46 -3.72 -8.41
C GLU A 30 10.77 -4.03 -7.66
N GLY A 31 11.05 -5.30 -7.41
CA GLY A 31 12.31 -5.71 -6.76
C GLY A 31 13.54 -5.37 -7.60
N GLN A 32 13.49 -5.58 -8.92
CA GLN A 32 14.56 -5.21 -9.85
C GLN A 32 14.78 -3.69 -9.90
N GLU A 33 13.71 -2.90 -9.94
CA GLU A 33 13.80 -1.43 -9.89
C GLU A 33 14.58 -0.96 -8.65
N LEU A 34 14.33 -1.58 -7.48
CA LEU A 34 15.06 -1.25 -6.25
C LEU A 34 16.53 -1.68 -6.31
N VAL A 35 16.83 -2.87 -6.83
CA VAL A 35 18.21 -3.36 -7.00
C VAL A 35 18.98 -2.47 -7.98
N GLU A 36 18.38 -2.10 -9.11
CA GLU A 36 18.96 -1.19 -10.11
C GLU A 36 19.19 0.22 -9.56
N ALA A 37 18.32 0.66 -8.63
CA ALA A 37 18.48 1.93 -7.93
C ALA A 37 19.58 1.92 -6.84
N GLY A 38 20.26 0.76 -6.64
CA GLY A 38 21.36 0.58 -5.70
C GLY A 38 20.95 0.30 -4.26
N ILE A 39 19.71 -0.09 -4.01
CA ILE A 39 19.25 -0.51 -2.69
C ILE A 39 19.93 -1.83 -2.30
N THR A 40 20.48 -1.89 -1.09
CA THR A 40 21.25 -3.05 -0.58
C THR A 40 20.48 -3.87 0.45
N LEU A 41 19.38 -3.34 0.99
CA LEU A 41 18.51 -4.08 1.88
C LEU A 41 17.97 -5.36 1.21
N PRO A 42 17.82 -6.46 1.93
CA PRO A 42 17.19 -7.66 1.41
C PRO A 42 15.74 -7.38 1.00
N ILE A 43 15.34 -7.92 -0.16
CA ILE A 43 14.02 -7.71 -0.76
C ILE A 43 13.28 -9.05 -0.79
N LEU A 44 12.07 -9.09 -0.22
CA LEU A 44 11.18 -10.26 -0.26
C LEU A 44 10.00 -9.99 -1.21
N LYS A 45 9.82 -10.88 -2.18
CA LYS A 45 8.60 -10.92 -2.98
C LYS A 45 7.52 -11.69 -2.21
N LEU A 46 6.44 -11.02 -1.80
CA LEU A 46 5.40 -11.57 -0.90
C LEU A 46 4.41 -12.56 -1.54
N SER A 47 4.50 -12.79 -2.84
CA SER A 47 3.71 -13.78 -3.58
C SER A 47 4.63 -14.64 -4.44
N PRO A 48 4.22 -15.81 -4.95
CA PRO A 48 5.06 -16.61 -5.82
C PRO A 48 5.47 -15.83 -7.07
N ALA A 49 6.70 -16.07 -7.55
CA ALA A 49 7.16 -15.50 -8.80
C ALA A 49 6.56 -16.28 -9.98
N ASP A 50 6.23 -15.55 -11.04
CA ASP A 50 5.82 -16.17 -12.29
C ASP A 50 6.99 -16.95 -12.92
N PRO A 51 6.71 -18.03 -13.67
CA PRO A 51 7.78 -18.86 -14.28
C PRO A 51 8.73 -18.06 -15.19
N TRP A 52 8.23 -17.03 -15.87
CA TRP A 52 9.05 -16.17 -16.75
C TRP A 52 9.91 -15.15 -16.00
N ASP A 53 9.57 -14.81 -14.74
CA ASP A 53 10.30 -13.87 -13.90
C ASP A 53 11.29 -14.55 -12.93
N MET A 54 11.25 -15.89 -12.84
CA MET A 54 11.99 -16.66 -11.86
C MET A 54 13.50 -16.45 -11.94
N ASP A 55 14.06 -16.50 -13.15
CA ASP A 55 15.49 -16.33 -13.38
C ASP A 55 15.95 -14.92 -13.01
N ALA A 56 15.16 -13.93 -13.38
CA ALA A 56 15.41 -12.54 -13.07
C ALA A 56 15.38 -12.30 -11.54
N ALA A 57 14.40 -12.85 -10.84
CA ALA A 57 14.30 -12.74 -9.39
C ALA A 57 15.52 -13.35 -8.68
N ILE A 58 15.91 -14.59 -9.05
CA ILE A 58 17.06 -15.27 -8.46
C ILE A 58 18.37 -14.53 -8.74
N THR A 59 18.56 -14.08 -9.97
CA THR A 59 19.77 -13.34 -10.39
C THR A 59 19.89 -11.99 -9.68
N SER A 60 18.77 -11.32 -9.44
CA SER A 60 18.73 -10.07 -8.69
C SER A 60 18.82 -10.25 -7.16
N GLY A 61 18.91 -11.48 -6.66
CA GLY A 61 19.01 -11.78 -5.24
C GLY A 61 17.72 -11.50 -4.45
N ILE A 62 16.58 -11.42 -5.14
CA ILE A 62 15.26 -11.25 -4.51
C ILE A 62 14.87 -12.56 -3.83
N ARG A 63 14.48 -12.50 -2.55
CA ARG A 63 13.96 -13.65 -1.80
C ARG A 63 12.59 -14.02 -2.35
N LEU A 64 12.37 -15.31 -2.56
CA LEU A 64 11.17 -15.83 -3.20
C LEU A 64 10.21 -16.43 -2.18
N THR A 65 8.92 -16.23 -2.41
CA THR A 65 7.87 -16.90 -1.65
C THR A 65 7.55 -18.24 -2.29
N VAL A 66 7.64 -19.31 -1.49
CA VAL A 66 7.20 -20.65 -1.85
C VAL A 66 5.86 -20.92 -1.18
N VAL A 67 4.87 -21.32 -1.96
CA VAL A 67 3.48 -21.52 -1.51
C VAL A 67 3.03 -22.99 -1.54
N ASP A 68 3.73 -23.84 -2.31
CA ASP A 68 3.45 -25.26 -2.52
C ASP A 68 4.67 -26.02 -3.05
N PHE A 69 4.50 -27.30 -3.33
CA PHE A 69 5.57 -28.17 -3.86
C PHE A 69 5.96 -27.82 -5.30
N ASP A 70 5.01 -27.35 -6.11
CA ASP A 70 5.27 -27.00 -7.51
C ASP A 70 6.12 -25.72 -7.59
N THR A 71 5.84 -24.71 -6.77
CA THR A 71 6.66 -23.51 -6.66
C THR A 71 8.04 -23.81 -6.09
N LEU A 72 8.16 -24.72 -5.11
CA LEU A 72 9.45 -25.17 -4.60
C LEU A 72 10.27 -25.85 -5.71
N GLU A 73 9.66 -26.73 -6.47
CA GLU A 73 10.34 -27.43 -7.58
C GLU A 73 10.81 -26.43 -8.65
N ALA A 74 9.96 -25.45 -9.00
CA ALA A 74 10.29 -24.41 -9.98
C ALA A 74 11.50 -23.58 -9.53
N VAL A 75 11.51 -23.12 -8.27
CA VAL A 75 12.62 -22.37 -7.68
C VAL A 75 13.89 -23.22 -7.69
N SER A 76 13.84 -24.48 -7.23
CA SER A 76 14.99 -25.36 -7.19
C SER A 76 15.59 -25.61 -8.58
N LYS A 77 14.74 -25.89 -9.59
CA LYS A 77 15.19 -26.07 -10.98
C LYS A 77 15.89 -24.82 -11.53
N ALA A 78 15.33 -23.65 -11.30
CA ALA A 78 15.91 -22.39 -11.76
C ALA A 78 17.25 -22.10 -11.04
N ALA A 79 17.30 -22.26 -9.72
CA ALA A 79 18.50 -22.04 -8.91
C ALA A 79 19.65 -22.96 -9.36
N VAL A 80 19.38 -24.27 -9.56
CA VAL A 80 20.38 -25.23 -10.07
C VAL A 80 20.87 -24.86 -11.47
N ARG A 81 19.97 -24.49 -12.37
CA ARG A 81 20.33 -24.06 -13.74
C ARG A 81 21.22 -22.82 -13.75
N LEU A 82 20.93 -21.85 -12.87
CA LEU A 82 21.69 -20.61 -12.74
C LEU A 82 22.98 -20.78 -11.93
N GLY A 83 23.12 -21.85 -11.16
CA GLY A 83 24.25 -22.04 -10.24
C GLY A 83 24.22 -21.10 -9.05
N ILE A 84 23.05 -20.59 -8.68
CA ILE A 84 22.81 -19.62 -7.60
C ILE A 84 21.91 -20.28 -6.55
N THR A 85 22.22 -20.09 -5.27
CA THR A 85 21.32 -20.52 -4.20
C THR A 85 20.19 -19.50 -4.03
N ALA A 86 18.95 -19.94 -4.26
CA ALA A 86 17.76 -19.11 -4.05
C ALA A 86 17.36 -19.15 -2.56
N LYS A 87 17.27 -18.00 -1.93
CA LYS A 87 16.73 -17.85 -0.59
C LYS A 87 15.21 -17.74 -0.65
N ILE A 88 14.53 -18.49 0.20
CA ILE A 88 13.07 -18.56 0.16
C ILE A 88 12.44 -18.32 1.53
N HIS A 89 11.22 -17.80 1.49
CA HIS A 89 10.28 -17.79 2.62
C HIS A 89 9.08 -18.67 2.28
N ILE A 90 8.71 -19.56 3.19
CA ILE A 90 7.55 -20.44 3.01
C ILE A 90 6.30 -19.72 3.50
N ALA A 91 5.29 -19.60 2.65
CA ALA A 91 3.99 -19.03 3.01
C ALA A 91 3.04 -20.11 3.56
N VAL A 92 2.39 -19.80 4.67
CA VAL A 92 1.38 -20.62 5.32
C VAL A 92 0.04 -19.89 5.27
N ASP A 93 -1.01 -20.62 4.86
CA ASP A 93 -2.37 -20.10 4.95
C ASP A 93 -3.01 -20.53 6.28
N SER A 94 -2.94 -19.66 7.27
CA SER A 94 -3.61 -19.89 8.57
C SER A 94 -5.08 -19.45 8.57
N GLY A 95 -5.54 -18.73 7.52
CA GLY A 95 -6.93 -18.27 7.42
C GLY A 95 -7.18 -17.14 6.45
N MET A 96 -6.14 -16.58 5.82
CA MET A 96 -6.28 -15.52 4.81
C MET A 96 -6.95 -16.03 3.52
N GLY A 97 -6.74 -17.30 3.14
CA GLY A 97 -7.33 -17.92 1.95
C GLY A 97 -6.79 -17.37 0.63
N ARG A 98 -5.55 -16.85 0.62
CA ARG A 98 -4.99 -16.19 -0.56
C ARG A 98 -3.83 -16.97 -1.20
N ILE A 99 -2.82 -17.33 -0.41
CA ILE A 99 -1.64 -18.10 -0.84
C ILE A 99 -1.13 -18.98 0.30
N GLY A 100 -0.37 -20.03 -0.03
CA GLY A 100 0.26 -20.92 0.94
C GLY A 100 -0.51 -22.21 1.19
N LEU A 101 0.18 -23.19 1.74
CA LEU A 101 -0.43 -24.44 2.22
C LEU A 101 -1.00 -24.24 3.64
N ARG A 102 -1.94 -25.11 3.98
CA ARG A 102 -2.48 -25.19 5.34
C ARG A 102 -1.39 -25.53 6.34
N PRO A 103 -1.49 -25.10 7.61
CA PRO A 103 -0.48 -25.34 8.64
C PRO A 103 -0.10 -26.80 8.80
N GLU A 104 -1.04 -27.74 8.58
CA GLU A 104 -0.81 -29.18 8.67
C GLU A 104 0.18 -29.71 7.62
N CYS A 105 0.30 -29.03 6.47
CA CYS A 105 1.22 -29.40 5.39
C CYS A 105 2.61 -28.74 5.53
N LEU A 106 2.79 -27.81 6.48
CA LEU A 106 4.03 -27.03 6.60
C LEU A 106 5.24 -27.91 6.86
N ALA A 107 5.11 -28.95 7.69
CA ALA A 107 6.22 -29.85 8.03
C ALA A 107 6.73 -30.59 6.79
N GLU A 108 5.84 -31.08 5.93
CA GLU A 108 6.20 -31.81 4.72
C GLU A 108 6.88 -30.92 3.69
N LEU A 109 6.30 -29.70 3.44
CA LEU A 109 6.88 -28.72 2.53
C LEU A 109 8.24 -28.23 3.02
N THR A 110 8.39 -27.94 4.32
CA THR A 110 9.68 -27.54 4.91
C THR A 110 10.74 -28.61 4.75
N ALA A 111 10.41 -29.88 5.05
CA ALA A 111 11.32 -30.99 4.87
C ALA A 111 11.70 -31.20 3.40
N ALA A 112 10.80 -30.95 2.47
CA ALA A 112 11.11 -30.98 1.03
C ALA A 112 12.04 -29.83 0.64
N ALA A 113 11.80 -28.61 1.14
CA ALA A 113 12.61 -27.43 0.88
C ALA A 113 14.04 -27.57 1.42
N ASP A 114 14.21 -28.12 2.63
CA ASP A 114 15.53 -28.36 3.21
C ASP A 114 16.37 -29.40 2.40
N ARG A 115 15.72 -30.27 1.63
CA ARG A 115 16.38 -31.22 0.73
C ARG A 115 16.54 -30.71 -0.71
N ALA A 116 15.86 -29.63 -1.07
CA ALA A 116 15.86 -29.13 -2.43
C ALA A 116 17.22 -28.50 -2.79
N LYS A 117 17.76 -28.90 -3.96
CA LYS A 117 19.05 -28.39 -4.42
C LYS A 117 18.95 -26.91 -4.81
N GLY A 118 19.93 -26.13 -4.42
CA GLY A 118 20.00 -24.72 -4.76
C GLY A 118 18.97 -23.85 -4.02
N VAL A 119 18.37 -24.34 -2.93
CA VAL A 119 17.39 -23.63 -2.12
C VAL A 119 17.89 -23.49 -0.68
N GLU A 120 17.69 -22.33 -0.09
CA GLU A 120 17.93 -22.04 1.32
C GLU A 120 16.64 -21.48 1.95
N VAL A 121 16.12 -22.17 2.97
CA VAL A 121 14.94 -21.68 3.71
C VAL A 121 15.37 -20.62 4.71
N GLU A 122 15.13 -19.36 4.40
CA GLU A 122 15.47 -18.19 5.21
C GLU A 122 14.32 -17.79 6.16
N GLY A 123 13.06 -18.06 5.77
CA GLY A 123 11.93 -17.69 6.62
C GLY A 123 10.65 -18.47 6.39
N VAL A 124 9.71 -18.26 7.30
CA VAL A 124 8.33 -18.77 7.23
C VAL A 124 7.37 -17.68 7.65
N PHE A 125 6.22 -17.58 6.97
CA PHE A 125 5.25 -16.53 7.28
C PHE A 125 3.80 -16.91 7.01
N THR A 126 2.91 -16.17 7.66
CA THR A 126 1.49 -16.12 7.32
C THR A 126 1.03 -14.66 7.16
N HIS A 127 -0.25 -14.46 6.84
CA HIS A 127 -0.86 -13.13 6.75
C HIS A 127 -2.24 -13.13 7.41
N LEU A 128 -2.54 -12.07 8.15
CA LEU A 128 -3.73 -11.95 8.99
C LEU A 128 -4.80 -11.11 8.28
N PRO A 129 -6.00 -11.65 8.03
CA PRO A 129 -7.02 -10.98 7.21
C PRO A 129 -7.82 -9.90 7.92
N ILE A 130 -7.91 -9.96 9.26
CA ILE A 130 -8.84 -9.12 10.05
C ILE A 130 -8.20 -8.66 11.38
N SER A 131 -6.92 -8.28 11.32
CA SER A 131 -6.15 -7.85 12.50
C SER A 131 -6.34 -6.37 12.88
N ASP A 132 -7.09 -5.64 12.09
CA ASP A 132 -7.27 -4.18 12.18
C ASP A 132 -8.54 -3.77 12.91
N VAL A 133 -9.53 -4.64 13.04
CA VAL A 133 -10.80 -4.34 13.67
C VAL A 133 -11.05 -5.19 14.93
N PRO A 134 -11.72 -4.63 15.97
CA PRO A 134 -11.97 -5.33 17.23
C PRO A 134 -12.72 -6.66 17.08
N GLU A 135 -13.67 -6.73 16.15
CA GLU A 135 -14.48 -7.92 15.86
C GLU A 135 -13.64 -9.09 15.35
N GLY A 136 -12.47 -8.79 14.75
CA GLY A 136 -11.51 -9.77 14.26
C GLY A 136 -10.53 -10.29 15.31
N ALA A 137 -10.49 -9.73 16.51
CA ALA A 137 -9.43 -9.98 17.49
C ALA A 137 -9.32 -11.46 17.91
N GLU A 138 -10.46 -12.13 18.18
CA GLU A 138 -10.46 -13.54 18.55
C GLU A 138 -10.02 -14.45 17.38
N PHE A 139 -10.49 -14.15 16.18
CA PHE A 139 -10.10 -14.88 14.96
C PHE A 139 -8.60 -14.72 14.72
N THR A 140 -8.10 -13.50 14.74
CA THR A 140 -6.67 -13.18 14.57
C THR A 140 -5.79 -13.89 15.60
N ARG A 141 -6.19 -13.90 16.88
CA ARG A 141 -5.45 -14.62 17.92
C ARG A 141 -5.38 -16.13 17.62
N ARG A 142 -6.48 -16.75 17.19
CA ARG A 142 -6.47 -18.18 16.82
C ARG A 142 -5.56 -18.48 15.62
N GLU A 143 -5.51 -17.58 14.64
CA GLU A 143 -4.60 -17.73 13.51
C GLU A 143 -3.13 -17.64 13.92
N ILE A 144 -2.81 -16.67 14.80
CA ILE A 144 -1.47 -16.52 15.37
C ILE A 144 -1.10 -17.81 16.11
N ASP A 145 -1.95 -18.30 17.01
CA ASP A 145 -1.72 -19.52 17.80
C ASP A 145 -1.53 -20.75 16.90
N THR A 146 -2.35 -20.88 15.85
CA THR A 146 -2.26 -21.99 14.89
C THR A 146 -0.95 -21.97 14.11
N PHE A 147 -0.59 -20.81 13.58
CA PHE A 147 0.68 -20.63 12.85
C PHE A 147 1.89 -20.90 13.74
N MET A 148 1.92 -20.26 14.92
CA MET A 148 3.05 -20.40 15.86
C MET A 148 3.19 -21.83 16.40
N THR A 149 2.09 -22.54 16.59
CA THR A 149 2.10 -23.97 16.98
C THR A 149 2.74 -24.83 15.88
N ALA A 150 2.34 -24.61 14.62
CA ALA A 150 2.91 -25.34 13.48
C ALA A 150 4.41 -25.07 13.33
N VAL A 151 4.84 -23.81 13.43
CA VAL A 151 6.25 -23.40 13.38
C VAL A 151 7.03 -24.05 14.51
N SER A 152 6.56 -23.92 15.76
CA SER A 152 7.25 -24.48 16.94
C SER A 152 7.43 -26.00 16.85
N LEU A 153 6.43 -26.72 16.34
CA LEU A 153 6.53 -28.18 16.16
C LEU A 153 7.65 -28.55 15.19
N ILE A 154 7.81 -27.82 14.10
CA ILE A 154 8.85 -28.06 13.09
C ILE A 154 10.21 -27.72 13.66
N GLU A 155 10.34 -26.63 14.37
CA GLU A 155 11.59 -26.18 14.98
C GLU A 155 12.17 -27.17 16.00
N THR A 156 11.33 -27.97 16.65
CA THR A 156 11.81 -29.04 17.57
C THR A 156 12.67 -30.08 16.88
N HIS A 157 12.50 -30.31 15.59
CA HIS A 157 13.20 -31.31 14.81
C HIS A 157 14.21 -30.74 13.82
N ARG A 158 13.89 -29.60 13.25
CA ARG A 158 14.71 -28.92 12.23
C ARG A 158 15.74 -27.96 12.84
N GLY A 159 15.45 -27.39 13.98
CA GLY A 159 16.06 -26.14 14.49
C GLY A 159 15.29 -24.90 14.03
N PRO A 160 15.63 -23.72 14.57
CA PRO A 160 14.86 -22.51 14.36
C PRO A 160 14.88 -22.03 12.90
N PHE A 161 13.76 -21.44 12.47
CA PHE A 161 13.77 -20.63 11.27
C PHE A 161 14.52 -19.31 11.54
N PRO A 162 15.40 -18.86 10.64
CA PRO A 162 16.04 -17.54 10.78
C PRO A 162 15.02 -16.43 10.94
N LEU A 163 13.94 -16.46 10.16
CA LEU A 163 12.88 -15.46 10.19
C LEU A 163 11.49 -16.11 10.29
N VAL A 164 10.72 -15.63 11.28
CA VAL A 164 9.30 -15.98 11.47
C VAL A 164 8.49 -14.68 11.48
N HIS A 165 7.56 -14.52 10.54
CA HIS A 165 6.80 -13.28 10.45
C HIS A 165 5.32 -13.47 10.09
N LEU A 166 4.44 -12.70 10.74
CA LEU A 166 3.00 -12.76 10.54
C LEU A 166 2.32 -11.38 10.53
N ALA A 167 2.89 -10.42 11.25
CA ALA A 167 2.25 -9.14 11.50
C ALA A 167 2.24 -8.22 10.27
N ASN A 168 1.05 -7.83 9.84
CA ASN A 168 0.78 -6.66 9.00
C ASN A 168 0.57 -5.41 9.87
N SER A 169 0.20 -4.27 9.28
CA SER A 169 -0.01 -3.01 10.00
C SER A 169 -1.03 -3.12 11.14
N GLY A 170 -2.16 -3.80 10.93
CA GLY A 170 -3.18 -3.99 11.98
C GLY A 170 -2.66 -4.80 13.15
N ALA A 171 -1.93 -5.87 12.88
CA ALA A 171 -1.38 -6.72 13.93
C ALA A 171 -0.26 -6.03 14.72
N ILE A 172 0.56 -5.19 14.08
CA ILE A 172 1.58 -4.38 14.76
C ILE A 172 0.95 -3.46 15.81
N LEU A 173 -0.19 -2.85 15.49
CA LEU A 173 -0.85 -1.88 16.35
C LEU A 173 -1.73 -2.49 17.44
N GLY A 174 -2.18 -3.74 17.31
CA GLY A 174 -3.24 -4.25 18.15
C GLY A 174 -3.07 -5.65 18.74
N HIS A 175 -2.01 -6.40 18.43
CA HIS A 175 -1.90 -7.80 18.84
C HIS A 175 -0.57 -8.16 19.49
N ASP A 176 -0.60 -9.15 20.39
CA ASP A 176 0.61 -9.84 20.84
C ASP A 176 1.12 -10.75 19.72
N LEU A 177 2.32 -10.46 19.26
CA LEU A 177 2.93 -11.13 18.11
C LEU A 177 3.73 -12.39 18.48
N GLY A 178 3.79 -12.72 19.77
CA GLY A 178 4.53 -13.88 20.25
C GLY A 178 6.03 -13.83 19.91
N LYS A 179 6.58 -14.97 19.46
CA LYS A 179 8.01 -15.14 19.14
C LYS A 179 8.30 -14.84 17.65
N THR A 180 7.72 -13.81 17.08
CA THR A 180 8.08 -13.39 15.73
C THR A 180 9.40 -12.63 15.72
N SER A 181 10.19 -12.79 14.66
CA SER A 181 11.49 -12.14 14.49
C SER A 181 11.45 -10.95 13.53
N MET A 182 10.35 -10.79 12.78
CA MET A 182 10.16 -9.71 11.82
C MET A 182 8.69 -9.31 11.74
N VAL A 183 8.41 -8.02 11.57
CA VAL A 183 7.09 -7.47 11.27
C VAL A 183 7.07 -6.87 9.87
N ARG A 184 5.89 -6.72 9.27
CA ARG A 184 5.72 -6.12 7.95
C ARG A 184 4.88 -4.87 8.06
N ALA A 185 5.52 -3.76 8.41
CA ALA A 185 4.90 -2.45 8.40
C ALA A 185 4.51 -2.09 6.96
N GLY A 186 3.22 -2.13 6.66
CA GLY A 186 2.64 -1.67 5.41
C GLY A 186 2.21 -0.21 5.55
N ILE A 187 0.90 0.04 5.43
CA ILE A 187 0.35 1.39 5.41
C ILE A 187 0.67 2.21 6.68
N VAL A 188 0.85 1.56 7.83
CA VAL A 188 1.25 2.23 9.08
C VAL A 188 2.59 2.96 8.94
N GLY A 189 3.51 2.43 8.14
CA GLY A 189 4.79 3.06 7.83
C GLY A 189 4.67 4.35 7.00
N TYR A 190 3.48 4.60 6.43
CA TYR A 190 3.16 5.80 5.66
C TYR A 190 2.20 6.75 6.39
N GLY A 191 1.96 6.47 7.69
CA GLY A 191 1.21 7.34 8.56
C GLY A 191 -0.30 7.13 8.56
N TYR A 192 -0.80 5.97 8.11
CA TYR A 192 -2.22 5.63 8.16
C TYR A 192 -2.49 4.43 9.08
N ASP A 193 -3.51 4.52 9.92
CA ASP A 193 -4.06 3.37 10.62
C ASP A 193 -4.89 2.53 9.64
N PRO A 194 -4.69 1.21 9.53
CA PRO A 194 -5.54 0.36 8.70
C PRO A 194 -7.02 0.35 9.12
N ASN A 195 -7.33 0.78 10.34
CA ASN A 195 -8.67 1.13 10.79
C ASN A 195 -8.74 2.62 11.12
N PRO A 196 -9.23 3.48 10.22
CA PRO A 196 -9.24 4.93 10.41
C PRO A 196 -10.10 5.41 11.58
N HIS A 197 -10.99 4.53 12.12
CA HIS A 197 -11.81 4.84 13.29
C HIS A 197 -11.14 4.44 14.62
N ALA A 198 -9.91 3.89 14.57
CA ALA A 198 -9.15 3.50 15.75
C ALA A 198 -8.02 4.52 16.00
N ASP A 199 -8.04 5.13 17.16
CA ASP A 199 -6.95 6.01 17.63
C ASP A 199 -5.93 5.16 18.41
N ARG A 200 -5.11 4.37 17.66
CA ARG A 200 -4.17 3.41 18.24
C ARG A 200 -2.74 3.91 18.30
N ALA A 201 -2.39 4.90 17.50
CA ALA A 201 -1.05 5.46 17.45
C ALA A 201 -1.09 6.89 16.87
N ASP A 202 -0.13 7.72 17.29
CA ASP A 202 0.07 9.05 16.72
C ASP A 202 0.72 8.92 15.33
N LEU A 203 -0.10 8.84 14.30
CA LEU A 203 0.30 8.62 12.92
C LEU A 203 0.09 9.89 12.10
N HIS A 204 1.09 10.22 11.29
CA HIS A 204 1.08 11.37 10.41
C HIS A 204 1.23 10.93 8.96
N PRO A 205 0.20 11.11 8.09
CA PRO A 205 0.29 10.79 6.68
C PRO A 205 1.48 11.48 6.00
N ALA A 206 2.31 10.69 5.32
CA ALA A 206 3.53 11.17 4.68
C ALA A 206 3.29 11.83 3.31
N LEU A 207 2.08 11.71 2.75
CA LEU A 207 1.73 12.18 1.42
C LEU A 207 0.78 13.36 1.49
N SER A 208 1.13 14.44 0.75
CA SER A 208 0.18 15.49 0.40
C SER A 208 0.00 15.51 -1.12
N TRP A 209 -1.24 15.73 -1.60
CA TRP A 209 -1.55 15.89 -3.01
C TRP A 209 -2.05 17.29 -3.28
N ILE A 210 -1.23 18.07 -3.99
CA ILE A 210 -1.42 19.49 -4.20
C ILE A 210 -1.56 19.77 -5.70
N SER A 211 -2.39 20.75 -6.04
CA SER A 211 -2.57 21.30 -7.37
C SER A 211 -2.78 22.83 -7.29
N HIS A 212 -3.35 23.42 -8.31
CA HIS A 212 -3.63 24.86 -8.35
C HIS A 212 -4.86 25.17 -9.18
N VAL A 213 -5.43 26.34 -8.97
CA VAL A 213 -6.56 26.86 -9.77
C VAL A 213 -6.03 27.31 -11.15
N THR A 214 -6.61 26.79 -12.23
CA THR A 214 -6.24 27.19 -13.60
C THR A 214 -7.22 28.16 -14.23
N PHE A 215 -8.46 28.21 -13.76
CA PHE A 215 -9.48 29.09 -14.29
C PHE A 215 -10.55 29.37 -13.24
N VAL A 216 -11.10 30.60 -13.26
CA VAL A 216 -12.24 31.00 -12.42
C VAL A 216 -13.27 31.71 -13.29
N LYS A 217 -14.55 31.36 -13.12
CA LYS A 217 -15.68 32.03 -13.79
C LYS A 217 -16.84 32.19 -12.83
N THR A 218 -17.69 33.20 -13.08
CA THR A 218 -18.99 33.34 -12.43
C THR A 218 -20.05 32.60 -13.27
N VAL A 219 -20.94 31.90 -12.60
CA VAL A 219 -22.11 31.24 -13.18
C VAL A 219 -23.37 31.77 -12.53
N SER A 220 -24.45 31.81 -13.29
CA SER A 220 -25.77 32.30 -12.86
C SER A 220 -26.64 31.18 -12.34
N VAL A 221 -27.71 31.51 -11.61
CA VAL A 221 -28.75 30.54 -11.23
C VAL A 221 -29.24 29.75 -12.43
N GLY A 222 -29.28 28.44 -12.29
CA GLY A 222 -29.73 27.52 -13.35
C GLY A 222 -28.62 27.04 -14.30
N ASP A 223 -27.42 27.66 -14.28
CA ASP A 223 -26.27 27.16 -15.03
C ASP A 223 -25.82 25.79 -14.51
N THR A 224 -25.34 24.94 -15.38
CA THR A 224 -24.94 23.57 -15.06
C THR A 224 -23.45 23.34 -15.31
N ILE A 225 -22.83 22.44 -14.51
CA ILE A 225 -21.39 22.16 -14.56
C ILE A 225 -21.13 20.71 -14.97
N GLY A 226 -20.17 20.54 -15.88
CA GLY A 226 -19.56 19.27 -16.26
C GLY A 226 -20.45 18.34 -17.08
N TYR A 227 -19.90 17.15 -17.35
CA TYR A 227 -20.57 16.11 -18.14
C TYR A 227 -21.86 15.64 -17.47
N GLY A 228 -22.90 15.48 -18.29
CA GLY A 228 -24.21 15.02 -17.83
C GLY A 228 -24.98 16.06 -17.02
N ARG A 229 -24.44 17.27 -16.85
CA ARG A 229 -25.11 18.38 -16.17
C ARG A 229 -25.66 17.96 -14.79
N THR A 230 -24.84 17.26 -14.01
CA THR A 230 -25.25 16.64 -12.74
C THR A 230 -25.26 17.59 -11.56
N TRP A 231 -24.79 18.81 -11.76
CA TRP A 231 -24.85 19.90 -10.78
C TRP A 231 -25.43 21.16 -11.44
N THR A 232 -26.25 21.89 -10.70
CA THR A 232 -26.89 23.12 -11.17
C THR A 232 -26.70 24.20 -10.10
N ALA A 233 -26.29 25.39 -10.51
CA ALA A 233 -26.13 26.53 -9.61
C ALA A 233 -27.49 26.95 -9.04
N SER A 234 -27.62 26.90 -7.71
CA SER A 234 -28.80 27.39 -6.97
C SER A 234 -28.78 28.88 -6.72
N GLU A 235 -27.60 29.49 -6.81
CA GLU A 235 -27.37 30.94 -6.72
C GLU A 235 -26.26 31.35 -7.71
N THR A 236 -26.08 32.66 -7.87
CA THR A 236 -24.90 33.14 -8.63
C THR A 236 -23.65 32.86 -7.81
N THR A 237 -22.72 32.07 -8.36
CA THR A 237 -21.51 31.65 -7.63
C THR A 237 -20.27 31.66 -8.53
N LYS A 238 -19.08 31.55 -7.94
CA LYS A 238 -17.82 31.38 -8.66
C LYS A 238 -17.42 29.90 -8.72
N ILE A 239 -16.98 29.46 -9.90
CA ILE A 239 -16.51 28.11 -10.13
C ILE A 239 -15.04 28.17 -10.52
N ALA A 240 -14.20 27.41 -9.76
CA ALA A 240 -12.82 27.15 -10.14
C ALA A 240 -12.70 25.87 -10.97
N THR A 241 -11.71 25.83 -11.86
CA THR A 241 -11.25 24.63 -12.55
C THR A 241 -9.86 24.28 -12.04
N VAL A 242 -9.65 23.01 -11.72
CA VAL A 242 -8.40 22.43 -11.22
C VAL A 242 -7.91 21.38 -12.20
N PRO A 243 -6.60 21.36 -12.58
CA PRO A 243 -6.06 20.48 -13.62
C PRO A 243 -5.68 19.10 -13.04
N VAL A 244 -6.64 18.42 -12.44
CA VAL A 244 -6.52 17.06 -11.92
C VAL A 244 -7.78 16.27 -12.30
N GLY A 245 -7.64 15.03 -12.73
CA GLY A 245 -8.76 14.20 -13.08
C GLY A 245 -8.51 12.71 -12.81
N TYR A 246 -9.37 11.84 -13.35
CA TYR A 246 -9.24 10.41 -13.07
C TYR A 246 -8.01 9.77 -13.76
N ALA A 247 -7.41 10.40 -14.77
CA ALA A 247 -6.14 9.96 -15.34
C ALA A 247 -4.94 10.22 -14.41
N ASP A 248 -5.09 11.16 -13.48
CA ASP A 248 -4.10 11.45 -12.42
C ASP A 248 -4.30 10.58 -11.18
N GLY A 249 -5.45 9.88 -11.11
CA GLY A 249 -5.80 9.01 -9.99
C GLY A 249 -6.95 9.51 -9.12
N LEU A 250 -7.53 10.70 -9.41
CA LEU A 250 -8.68 11.20 -8.65
C LEU A 250 -9.94 10.40 -8.99
N SER A 251 -10.48 9.68 -8.01
CA SER A 251 -11.64 8.82 -8.22
C SER A 251 -12.83 9.60 -8.80
N ARG A 252 -13.38 9.12 -9.91
CA ARG A 252 -14.60 9.70 -10.49
C ARG A 252 -15.82 9.57 -9.57
N GLY A 253 -15.76 8.66 -8.58
CA GLY A 253 -16.77 8.48 -7.54
C GLY A 253 -16.90 9.69 -6.61
N LEU A 254 -15.89 10.57 -6.54
CA LEU A 254 -15.93 11.83 -5.78
C LEU A 254 -16.74 12.95 -6.47
N SER A 255 -17.28 12.73 -7.68
CA SER A 255 -18.14 13.69 -8.38
C SER A 255 -19.33 14.11 -7.53
N ASN A 256 -19.52 15.38 -7.27
CA ASN A 256 -20.54 15.99 -6.38
C ASN A 256 -20.48 15.51 -4.92
N LYS A 257 -19.37 14.91 -4.47
CA LYS A 257 -19.19 14.42 -3.10
C LYS A 257 -17.89 14.88 -2.47
N GLY A 258 -16.83 14.92 -3.26
CA GLY A 258 -15.50 15.27 -2.78
C GLY A 258 -15.35 16.74 -2.43
N HIS A 259 -14.28 17.03 -1.72
CA HIS A 259 -13.90 18.39 -1.29
C HIS A 259 -12.41 18.62 -1.57
N VAL A 260 -12.03 19.89 -1.60
CA VAL A 260 -10.63 20.34 -1.64
C VAL A 260 -10.45 21.53 -0.71
N LEU A 261 -9.21 21.82 -0.31
CA LEU A 261 -8.89 23.05 0.42
C LEU A 261 -8.33 24.09 -0.55
N ILE A 262 -8.81 25.32 -0.43
CA ILE A 262 -8.26 26.48 -1.12
C ILE A 262 -8.27 27.65 -0.13
N ARG A 263 -7.10 28.26 0.11
CA ARG A 263 -6.94 29.35 1.07
C ARG A 263 -7.50 29.03 2.48
N GLY A 264 -7.20 27.83 2.98
CA GLY A 264 -7.63 27.36 4.31
C GLY A 264 -9.14 27.12 4.45
N SER A 265 -9.87 27.02 3.34
CA SER A 265 -11.31 26.75 3.36
C SER A 265 -11.67 25.52 2.55
N VAL A 266 -12.64 24.75 3.05
CA VAL A 266 -13.18 23.55 2.38
C VAL A 266 -14.15 23.97 1.28
N HIS A 267 -13.91 23.48 0.06
CA HIS A 267 -14.76 23.74 -1.10
C HIS A 267 -15.24 22.46 -1.75
N PRO A 268 -16.53 22.34 -2.13
CA PRO A 268 -17.07 21.12 -2.73
C PRO A 268 -16.69 20.97 -4.20
N ILE A 269 -16.41 19.73 -4.62
CA ILE A 269 -16.28 19.35 -6.02
C ILE A 269 -17.67 19.29 -6.64
N VAL A 270 -17.91 20.01 -7.74
CA VAL A 270 -19.19 20.13 -8.40
C VAL A 270 -19.17 19.63 -9.85
N GLY A 271 -20.20 18.91 -10.23
CA GLY A 271 -20.28 18.23 -11.51
C GLY A 271 -19.42 16.96 -11.53
N ARG A 272 -19.32 16.33 -12.72
CA ARG A 272 -18.52 15.10 -12.88
C ARG A 272 -17.05 15.43 -13.04
N ILE A 273 -16.20 14.72 -12.30
CA ILE A 273 -14.74 14.72 -12.52
C ILE A 273 -14.46 14.21 -13.93
N CYS A 274 -13.64 14.97 -14.67
CA CYS A 274 -13.24 14.66 -16.03
C CYS A 274 -11.92 13.86 -16.03
N MET A 275 -11.37 13.56 -17.21
CA MET A 275 -10.10 12.85 -17.35
C MET A 275 -8.94 13.63 -16.73
N ASP A 276 -8.88 14.94 -16.97
CA ASP A 276 -7.74 15.79 -16.64
C ASP A 276 -8.12 17.02 -15.80
N GLN A 277 -9.38 17.19 -15.44
CA GLN A 277 -9.88 18.37 -14.73
C GLN A 277 -11.11 18.05 -13.88
N PHE A 278 -11.30 18.83 -12.82
CA PHE A 278 -12.55 18.91 -12.07
C PHE A 278 -12.89 20.37 -11.72
N MET A 279 -14.12 20.59 -11.30
CA MET A 279 -14.64 21.90 -10.95
C MET A 279 -15.02 21.96 -9.48
N VAL A 280 -14.87 23.17 -8.91
CA VAL A 280 -15.07 23.45 -7.48
C VAL A 280 -15.99 24.66 -7.36
N ASP A 281 -17.01 24.58 -6.52
CA ASP A 281 -17.82 25.72 -6.13
C ASP A 281 -17.13 26.53 -5.03
N LEU A 282 -16.82 27.77 -5.33
CA LEU A 282 -16.11 28.67 -4.43
C LEU A 282 -17.03 29.54 -3.56
N GLY A 283 -18.34 29.56 -3.87
CA GLY A 283 -19.28 30.53 -3.32
C GLY A 283 -19.26 31.90 -4.01
N PRO A 284 -20.29 32.72 -3.76
CA PRO A 284 -20.48 34.00 -4.46
C PRO A 284 -19.38 35.04 -4.13
N ASP A 285 -18.95 35.11 -2.89
CA ASP A 285 -18.04 36.13 -2.37
C ASP A 285 -16.56 35.72 -2.34
N SER A 286 -16.22 34.58 -2.95
CA SER A 286 -14.85 34.05 -2.93
C SER A 286 -13.85 35.02 -3.55
N ASN A 287 -12.66 35.12 -2.95
CA ASN A 287 -11.51 35.85 -3.45
C ASN A 287 -10.44 34.98 -4.08
N VAL A 288 -10.74 33.70 -4.32
CA VAL A 288 -9.86 32.71 -5.00
C VAL A 288 -9.58 33.19 -6.42
N THR A 289 -8.34 33.04 -6.83
CA THR A 289 -7.81 33.45 -8.14
C THR A 289 -7.03 32.34 -8.82
N VAL A 290 -6.77 32.48 -10.10
CA VAL A 290 -5.89 31.60 -10.85
C VAL A 290 -4.49 31.60 -10.21
N GLY A 291 -3.93 30.42 -10.03
CA GLY A 291 -2.64 30.17 -9.38
C GLY A 291 -2.75 29.86 -7.89
N ASP A 292 -3.91 30.06 -7.25
CA ASP A 292 -4.08 29.66 -5.84
C ASP A 292 -3.91 28.15 -5.69
N GLU A 293 -3.23 27.74 -4.62
CA GLU A 293 -2.99 26.35 -4.28
C GLU A 293 -4.31 25.64 -3.94
N VAL A 294 -4.41 24.40 -4.41
CA VAL A 294 -5.52 23.48 -4.13
C VAL A 294 -4.97 22.24 -3.48
N VAL A 295 -5.37 21.95 -2.25
CA VAL A 295 -4.98 20.73 -1.54
C VAL A 295 -6.10 19.68 -1.70
N LEU A 296 -5.75 18.55 -2.30
CA LEU A 296 -6.64 17.41 -2.43
C LEU A 296 -6.47 16.46 -1.22
N ILE A 297 -5.22 16.21 -0.83
CA ILE A 297 -4.84 15.47 0.38
C ILE A 297 -3.77 16.28 1.09
N GLY A 298 -3.94 16.54 2.38
CA GLY A 298 -2.99 17.29 3.18
C GLY A 298 -3.66 18.39 4.00
N THR A 299 -2.84 19.26 4.57
CA THR A 299 -3.27 20.35 5.45
C THR A 299 -3.02 21.70 4.79
N GLN A 300 -3.96 22.63 4.93
CA GLN A 300 -3.81 24.04 4.54
C GLN A 300 -4.39 24.91 5.66
N GLU A 301 -3.56 25.73 6.30
CA GLU A 301 -3.89 26.43 7.54
C GLU A 301 -4.35 25.45 8.64
N ASP A 302 -5.57 25.61 9.14
CA ASP A 302 -6.14 24.77 10.22
C ASP A 302 -7.00 23.60 9.70
N GLU A 303 -7.19 23.50 8.37
CA GLU A 303 -8.03 22.47 7.75
C GLU A 303 -7.19 21.34 7.16
N THR A 304 -7.69 20.10 7.28
CA THR A 304 -7.02 18.91 6.76
C THR A 304 -8.02 18.04 6.01
N LEU A 305 -7.60 17.53 4.85
CA LEU A 305 -8.29 16.46 4.10
C LEU A 305 -7.34 15.28 3.97
N THR A 306 -7.81 14.10 4.35
CA THR A 306 -7.02 12.86 4.34
C THR A 306 -7.42 11.94 3.19
N ALA A 307 -6.58 10.94 2.89
CA ALA A 307 -6.97 9.87 1.98
C ALA A 307 -8.10 9.01 2.57
N ASP A 308 -8.23 8.93 3.89
CA ASP A 308 -9.33 8.22 4.56
C ASP A 308 -10.66 8.95 4.33
N ASP A 309 -10.71 10.29 4.41
CA ASP A 309 -11.91 11.08 4.08
C ASP A 309 -12.38 10.82 2.65
N MET A 310 -11.44 10.78 1.68
CA MET A 310 -11.77 10.45 0.29
C MET A 310 -12.27 9.01 0.14
N ALA A 311 -11.63 8.07 0.84
CA ALA A 311 -11.97 6.66 0.79
C ALA A 311 -13.39 6.42 1.31
N GLU A 312 -13.77 7.04 2.42
CA GLU A 312 -15.11 6.94 3.00
C GLU A 312 -16.19 7.40 2.01
N LEU A 313 -15.97 8.54 1.34
CA LEU A 313 -16.91 9.10 0.36
C LEU A 313 -17.18 8.18 -0.84
N VAL A 314 -16.23 7.32 -1.20
CA VAL A 314 -16.34 6.42 -2.37
C VAL A 314 -16.48 4.94 -1.98
N GLY A 315 -16.44 4.63 -0.68
CA GLY A 315 -16.65 3.28 -0.17
C GLY A 315 -15.44 2.35 -0.36
N THR A 316 -14.23 2.88 -0.13
CA THR A 316 -12.97 2.14 -0.21
C THR A 316 -12.06 2.44 1.00
N ILE A 317 -10.76 2.20 0.88
CA ILE A 317 -9.73 2.41 1.90
C ILE A 317 -8.61 3.33 1.40
N SER A 318 -7.90 4.01 2.31
CA SER A 318 -6.80 4.93 1.99
C SER A 318 -5.72 4.31 1.10
N TYR A 319 -5.48 3.01 1.22
CA TYR A 319 -4.56 2.25 0.35
C TYR A 319 -4.89 2.41 -1.15
N GLU A 320 -6.17 2.26 -1.52
CA GLU A 320 -6.59 2.40 -2.92
C GLU A 320 -6.46 3.85 -3.39
N ILE A 321 -6.80 4.81 -2.53
CA ILE A 321 -6.68 6.24 -2.86
C ILE A 321 -5.23 6.60 -3.17
N THR A 322 -4.29 6.27 -2.29
CA THR A 322 -2.88 6.63 -2.48
C THR A 322 -2.23 5.86 -3.63
N CYS A 323 -2.53 4.56 -3.77
CA CYS A 323 -2.05 3.73 -4.88
C CYS A 323 -2.60 4.17 -6.25
N ALA A 324 -3.77 4.79 -6.29
CA ALA A 324 -4.37 5.27 -7.53
C ALA A 324 -3.66 6.49 -8.12
N ILE A 325 -2.93 7.28 -7.31
CA ILE A 325 -2.21 8.46 -7.78
C ILE A 325 -1.19 8.03 -8.83
N SER A 326 -1.45 8.40 -10.08
CA SER A 326 -0.73 7.88 -11.24
C SER A 326 0.69 8.47 -11.36
N LYS A 327 1.52 7.85 -12.22
CA LYS A 327 2.86 8.35 -12.54
C LYS A 327 2.86 9.68 -13.33
N ARG A 328 1.70 10.18 -13.75
CA ARG A 328 1.53 11.53 -14.34
C ARG A 328 1.70 12.65 -13.32
N VAL A 329 1.47 12.33 -12.02
CA VAL A 329 1.63 13.28 -10.91
C VAL A 329 3.06 13.21 -10.43
N ASP A 330 3.80 14.29 -10.57
CA ASP A 330 5.18 14.39 -10.10
C ASP A 330 5.25 14.23 -8.57
N ARG A 331 6.30 13.55 -8.07
CA ARG A 331 6.59 13.42 -6.64
C ARG A 331 7.73 14.33 -6.26
N TYR A 332 7.52 15.15 -5.25
CA TYR A 332 8.53 16.04 -4.68
C TYR A 332 8.79 15.61 -3.22
N TRP A 333 10.04 15.42 -2.89
CA TRP A 333 10.46 14.98 -1.57
C TRP A 333 10.88 16.17 -0.74
N VAL A 334 10.24 16.34 0.42
CA VAL A 334 10.50 17.46 1.34
C VAL A 334 11.04 16.94 2.67
N GLY A 335 11.87 17.72 3.37
CA GLY A 335 12.37 17.38 4.70
C GLY A 335 13.46 16.30 4.73
N GLN A 336 14.21 16.09 3.63
CA GLN A 336 15.33 15.12 3.55
C GLN A 336 16.59 15.57 4.29
#